data_4f5592704529fd1cf2663abcb30bb483
#
_entry.id   4f5592704529fd1cf2663abcb30bb483
#
_cell.length_a   1.000
_cell.length_b   1.000
_cell.length_c   1.000
_cell.angle_alpha   90.00
_cell.angle_beta   90.00
_cell.angle_gamma   90.00
#
_symmetry.space_group_name_H-M   'P 1'
#
loop_
_entity.id
_entity.type
_entity.pdbx_description
1 polymer ?
#
loop_
_entity_poly.entity_id
_entity_poly.type
_entity_poly.pdbx_seq_one_letter_code
_entity_poly.pdbx_strand_id
1 'polypeptide(L)'
;MNRGNIFHRSFGNQCYALDENRLKISLTTGDDIERVYICYGDPFDAGIMGGQEVWEGTKEEIKTYMTLDHNRIWNVVVEPKHKRLRYYFIVEDNKESLCFLEDGLISKEELKNLMLPSYFVMPWLNSSDVNVTPKWVQDTVWYQIFPDRFCNGNPSINPEHCKKWQKGKVGLWDFYGGDIYGIKEKIPYLKDLGITGIYINPILKSSTNHKYNTDDYEVIDPHFGDDKIFKETVELAHKNGIKVMVDAVFNHSGSDHPFWKDVQKNGEKSKYKDWYMVNKFPVTKSGDTRDNQFYSFAFTKYMPKLNTNNPEVIDYFTDICKKWITEWKIDGIRFDVANEVSHTFLKHLHKELKAINPDIYLIGEIWHDSLQWLMGDEFDSIMNYPLTFGIREFFLNKNMPSEKLFQHINRRLNMYYDQTNMAMFNLYDSHDTIRLINSVDFNLDIYYQLLTILFTMQGSPCIYYGTEIALHGGFDPDCRRCMPWDDIEKGTYKDITEKVKEIISLRNNHIATKSPNMEQINNPNNRVVEYIKHSDNEDIKVIFNCSESPIDVENVDNILFENGYSDNSLKENGTLVYKIK
;
A
#
# COMPACT_ATOMS: atom_id res chain seq x y z
N MET A 1 -32.82 -17.19 5.40
CA MET A 1 -32.00 -16.16 4.69
C MET A 1 -31.91 -14.91 5.54
N ASN A 2 -30.70 -14.47 5.87
CA ASN A 2 -30.46 -13.17 6.52
C ASN A 2 -30.44 -12.05 5.46
N ARG A 3 -31.62 -11.50 5.17
CA ARG A 3 -31.80 -10.53 4.08
C ARG A 3 -31.03 -9.23 4.28
N GLY A 4 -30.76 -8.83 5.54
CA GLY A 4 -29.99 -7.62 5.88
C GLY A 4 -28.50 -7.70 5.54
N ASN A 5 -27.96 -8.90 5.29
CA ASN A 5 -26.57 -9.12 4.93
C ASN A 5 -26.34 -9.21 3.40
N ILE A 6 -27.39 -9.08 2.59
CA ILE A 6 -27.28 -9.14 1.13
C ILE A 6 -27.07 -7.72 0.61
N PHE A 7 -25.92 -7.48 0.00
CA PHE A 7 -25.55 -6.14 -0.44
C PHE A 7 -24.71 -6.15 -1.72
N HIS A 8 -25.06 -5.27 -2.64
CA HIS A 8 -24.32 -4.99 -3.87
C HIS A 8 -24.56 -3.56 -4.34
N ARG A 9 -23.56 -3.01 -5.01
CA ARG A 9 -23.65 -1.76 -5.79
C ARG A 9 -22.97 -1.96 -7.14
N SER A 10 -23.58 -1.44 -8.19
CA SER A 10 -23.02 -1.43 -9.57
C SER A 10 -21.87 -0.43 -9.73
N PHE A 11 -21.12 -0.17 -8.67
CA PHE A 11 -20.05 0.83 -8.62
C PHE A 11 -19.02 0.50 -7.51
N GLY A 12 -17.80 1.07 -7.64
CA GLY A 12 -16.73 0.93 -6.67
C GLY A 12 -16.15 -0.49 -6.64
N ASN A 13 -15.72 -0.94 -5.48
CA ASN A 13 -15.08 -2.25 -5.30
C ASN A 13 -16.00 -3.46 -5.53
N GLN A 14 -17.30 -3.26 -5.73
CA GLN A 14 -18.23 -4.35 -6.01
C GLN A 14 -18.60 -4.50 -7.49
N CYS A 15 -18.28 -3.51 -8.32
CA CYS A 15 -18.49 -3.58 -9.76
C CYS A 15 -17.50 -2.65 -10.46
N TYR A 16 -16.48 -3.21 -11.12
CA TYR A 16 -15.43 -2.43 -11.77
C TYR A 16 -14.79 -3.16 -12.95
N ALA A 17 -14.21 -2.39 -13.86
CA ALA A 17 -13.46 -2.88 -14.99
C ALA A 17 -12.13 -3.51 -14.56
N LEU A 18 -11.89 -4.77 -14.90
CA LEU A 18 -10.57 -5.40 -14.79
C LEU A 18 -9.67 -4.95 -15.95
N ASP A 19 -10.25 -4.85 -17.12
CA ASP A 19 -9.64 -4.35 -18.34
C ASP A 19 -10.74 -3.82 -19.28
N GLU A 20 -10.40 -3.50 -20.51
CA GLU A 20 -11.34 -2.95 -21.48
C GLU A 20 -12.46 -3.91 -21.91
N ASN A 21 -12.39 -5.19 -21.56
CA ASN A 21 -13.35 -6.23 -21.96
C ASN A 21 -14.03 -6.92 -20.77
N ARG A 22 -13.38 -6.97 -19.61
CA ARG A 22 -13.83 -7.76 -18.47
C ARG A 22 -14.23 -6.88 -17.29
N LEU A 23 -15.33 -7.29 -16.68
CA LEU A 23 -15.92 -6.64 -15.50
C LEU A 23 -15.90 -7.62 -14.33
N LYS A 24 -15.39 -7.21 -13.19
CA LYS A 24 -15.55 -7.96 -11.93
C LYS A 24 -16.77 -7.45 -11.19
N ILE A 25 -17.60 -8.38 -10.76
CA ILE A 25 -18.82 -8.13 -9.99
C ILE A 25 -18.76 -8.95 -8.70
N SER A 26 -19.06 -8.32 -7.57
CA SER A 26 -19.03 -8.95 -6.26
C SER A 26 -20.35 -8.76 -5.52
N LEU A 27 -20.87 -9.81 -4.92
CA LEU A 27 -22.04 -9.78 -4.06
C LEU A 27 -21.65 -10.15 -2.62
N THR A 28 -22.01 -9.35 -1.65
CA THR A 28 -21.90 -9.70 -0.23
C THR A 28 -23.17 -10.38 0.24
N THR A 29 -23.04 -11.50 0.97
CA THR A 29 -24.18 -12.21 1.60
C THR A 29 -23.82 -12.60 3.03
N GLY A 30 -24.81 -13.07 3.81
CA GLY A 30 -24.57 -13.84 5.01
C GLY A 30 -23.97 -15.22 4.69
N ASP A 31 -23.43 -15.89 5.69
CA ASP A 31 -22.91 -17.26 5.62
C ASP A 31 -24.00 -18.33 5.48
N ASP A 32 -25.26 -17.93 5.67
CA ASP A 32 -26.46 -18.74 5.49
C ASP A 32 -26.88 -18.93 4.01
N ILE A 33 -26.25 -18.21 3.07
CA ILE A 33 -26.50 -18.37 1.63
C ILE A 33 -25.65 -19.51 1.08
N GLU A 34 -26.32 -20.49 0.45
CA GLU A 34 -25.66 -21.70 -0.08
C GLU A 34 -25.24 -21.54 -1.53
N ARG A 35 -26.06 -20.87 -2.35
CA ARG A 35 -25.79 -20.66 -3.79
C ARG A 35 -26.16 -19.26 -4.24
N VAL A 36 -25.35 -18.75 -5.14
CA VAL A 36 -25.58 -17.47 -5.80
C VAL A 36 -25.46 -17.65 -7.31
N TYR A 37 -26.38 -17.06 -8.04
CA TYR A 37 -26.31 -16.97 -9.50
C TYR A 37 -26.35 -15.51 -9.90
N ILE A 38 -25.64 -15.17 -10.97
CA ILE A 38 -25.84 -13.92 -11.71
C ILE A 38 -26.65 -14.20 -12.96
N CYS A 39 -27.66 -13.37 -13.21
CA CYS A 39 -28.38 -13.34 -14.47
C CYS A 39 -27.99 -12.06 -15.19
N TYR A 40 -27.39 -12.14 -16.38
CA TYR A 40 -26.82 -10.98 -17.06
C TYR A 40 -27.00 -11.05 -18.57
N GLY A 41 -26.98 -9.88 -19.22
CA GLY A 41 -27.08 -9.74 -20.69
C GLY A 41 -27.08 -8.28 -21.12
N ASP A 42 -27.22 -8.06 -22.42
CA ASP A 42 -27.35 -6.70 -22.95
C ASP A 42 -28.72 -6.08 -22.54
N PRO A 43 -28.79 -4.84 -22.07
CA PRO A 43 -30.05 -4.20 -21.70
C PRO A 43 -31.05 -4.08 -22.87
N PHE A 44 -30.59 -4.17 -24.11
CA PHE A 44 -31.41 -4.04 -25.31
C PHE A 44 -31.77 -5.38 -25.99
N ASP A 45 -31.39 -6.53 -25.41
CA ASP A 45 -31.78 -7.85 -25.94
C ASP A 45 -33.31 -8.04 -25.99
N ALA A 46 -34.07 -7.34 -25.14
CA ALA A 46 -35.53 -7.31 -25.17
C ALA A 46 -36.09 -6.08 -25.93
N GLY A 47 -35.30 -5.44 -26.77
CA GLY A 47 -35.67 -4.29 -27.58
C GLY A 47 -35.44 -2.92 -26.92
N ILE A 48 -35.54 -1.87 -27.71
CA ILE A 48 -35.43 -0.48 -27.25
C ILE A 48 -36.62 -0.16 -26.34
N MET A 49 -36.40 0.56 -25.25
CA MET A 49 -37.44 0.94 -24.29
C MET A 49 -38.08 -0.26 -23.54
N GLY A 50 -37.33 -1.36 -23.38
CA GLY A 50 -37.79 -2.54 -22.63
C GLY A 50 -38.63 -3.54 -23.44
N GLY A 51 -38.99 -3.23 -24.69
CA GLY A 51 -39.69 -4.14 -25.59
C GLY A 51 -41.03 -4.65 -25.08
N GLN A 52 -41.61 -5.61 -25.80
CA GLN A 52 -42.80 -6.36 -25.36
C GLN A 52 -42.43 -7.72 -24.72
N GLU A 53 -41.15 -8.08 -24.75
CA GLU A 53 -40.64 -9.34 -24.20
C GLU A 53 -40.00 -9.14 -22.84
N VAL A 54 -40.18 -10.14 -21.98
CA VAL A 54 -39.49 -10.17 -20.68
C VAL A 54 -37.99 -10.37 -20.92
N TRP A 55 -37.15 -9.48 -20.38
CA TRP A 55 -35.72 -9.66 -20.46
C TRP A 55 -35.26 -10.81 -19.56
N GLU A 56 -34.59 -11.83 -20.10
CA GLU A 56 -34.23 -13.04 -19.35
C GLU A 56 -32.71 -13.16 -19.16
N GLY A 57 -31.83 -12.64 -19.79
CA GLY A 57 -30.39 -12.76 -19.60
C GLY A 57 -29.84 -14.21 -19.45
N THR A 58 -28.54 -14.36 -19.47
CA THR A 58 -27.86 -15.63 -19.22
C THR A 58 -27.71 -15.85 -17.72
N LYS A 59 -28.13 -17.04 -17.23
CA LYS A 59 -27.95 -17.43 -15.82
C LYS A 59 -26.66 -18.22 -15.64
N GLU A 60 -25.80 -17.79 -14.73
CA GLU A 60 -24.53 -18.43 -14.37
C GLU A 60 -24.38 -18.56 -12.85
N GLU A 61 -23.91 -19.71 -12.36
CA GLU A 61 -23.62 -19.93 -10.94
C GLU A 61 -22.28 -19.33 -10.56
N ILE A 62 -22.27 -18.50 -9.49
CA ILE A 62 -21.04 -17.96 -8.93
C ILE A 62 -20.46 -18.98 -7.96
N LYS A 63 -19.33 -19.61 -8.31
CA LYS A 63 -18.69 -20.67 -7.51
C LYS A 63 -17.60 -20.16 -6.59
N THR A 64 -17.03 -18.98 -6.90
CA THR A 64 -15.90 -18.41 -6.16
C THR A 64 -16.39 -17.44 -5.12
N TYR A 65 -16.04 -17.65 -3.87
CA TYR A 65 -16.29 -16.71 -2.79
C TYR A 65 -15.14 -16.68 -1.78
N MET A 66 -15.04 -15.58 -1.06
CA MET A 66 -14.16 -15.40 0.09
C MET A 66 -14.97 -15.32 1.36
N THR A 67 -14.51 -16.00 2.41
CA THR A 67 -15.17 -16.00 3.72
C THR A 67 -14.64 -14.85 4.58
N LEU A 68 -15.56 -14.14 5.21
CA LEU A 68 -15.33 -13.16 6.27
C LEU A 68 -15.95 -13.70 7.58
N ASP A 69 -16.03 -12.88 8.64
CA ASP A 69 -16.54 -13.31 9.95
C ASP A 69 -17.94 -13.98 9.89
N HIS A 70 -18.92 -13.29 9.31
CA HIS A 70 -20.31 -13.73 9.18
C HIS A 70 -20.87 -13.48 7.78
N ASN A 71 -19.98 -13.20 6.83
CA ASN A 71 -20.33 -12.85 5.47
C ASN A 71 -19.48 -13.66 4.48
N ARG A 72 -20.03 -13.82 3.29
CA ARG A 72 -19.31 -14.28 2.09
C ARG A 72 -19.32 -13.18 1.05
N ILE A 73 -18.22 -13.04 0.32
CA ILE A 73 -18.12 -12.17 -0.84
C ILE A 73 -17.97 -13.06 -2.06
N TRP A 74 -19.04 -13.15 -2.84
CA TRP A 74 -19.09 -13.92 -4.08
C TRP A 74 -18.54 -13.09 -5.22
N ASN A 75 -17.64 -13.65 -6.01
CA ASN A 75 -16.94 -12.93 -7.07
C ASN A 75 -17.15 -13.62 -8.41
N VAL A 76 -17.48 -12.84 -9.43
CA VAL A 76 -17.59 -13.30 -10.81
C VAL A 76 -16.96 -12.30 -11.76
N VAL A 77 -16.35 -12.82 -12.82
CA VAL A 77 -15.83 -12.01 -13.93
C VAL A 77 -16.72 -12.23 -15.14
N VAL A 78 -17.28 -11.15 -15.68
CA VAL A 78 -18.16 -11.17 -16.84
C VAL A 78 -17.51 -10.41 -18.00
N GLU A 79 -17.64 -10.94 -19.20
CA GLU A 79 -17.21 -10.27 -20.43
C GLU A 79 -18.45 -9.81 -21.24
N PRO A 80 -18.86 -8.53 -21.11
CA PRO A 80 -20.03 -8.01 -21.82
C PRO A 80 -19.80 -7.93 -23.32
N LYS A 81 -20.57 -8.68 -24.12
CA LYS A 81 -20.44 -8.74 -25.58
C LYS A 81 -20.45 -7.37 -26.26
N HIS A 82 -21.23 -6.43 -25.74
CA HIS A 82 -21.44 -5.10 -26.31
C HIS A 82 -21.00 -3.96 -25.36
N LYS A 83 -20.02 -4.21 -24.49
CA LYS A 83 -19.45 -3.21 -23.55
C LYS A 83 -20.46 -2.62 -22.55
N ARG A 84 -21.62 -3.20 -22.40
CA ARG A 84 -22.67 -2.80 -21.47
C ARG A 84 -23.35 -4.04 -20.89
N LEU A 85 -23.87 -3.93 -19.69
CA LEU A 85 -24.42 -5.05 -18.94
C LEU A 85 -25.64 -4.61 -18.13
N ARG A 86 -26.71 -5.41 -18.19
CA ARG A 86 -27.81 -5.43 -17.24
C ARG A 86 -27.73 -6.76 -16.50
N TYR A 87 -27.95 -6.74 -15.20
CA TYR A 87 -27.87 -7.97 -14.40
C TYR A 87 -28.68 -7.89 -13.10
N TYR A 88 -28.91 -9.04 -12.50
CA TYR A 88 -29.42 -9.22 -11.15
C TYR A 88 -28.88 -10.53 -10.58
N PHE A 89 -29.02 -10.73 -9.27
CA PHE A 89 -28.58 -11.96 -8.63
C PHE A 89 -29.77 -12.82 -8.23
N ILE A 90 -29.58 -14.14 -8.20
CA ILE A 90 -30.46 -15.07 -7.53
C ILE A 90 -29.68 -15.64 -6.35
N VAL A 91 -30.23 -15.48 -5.15
CA VAL A 91 -29.64 -15.95 -3.90
C VAL A 91 -30.52 -17.07 -3.30
N GLU A 92 -29.88 -18.16 -2.91
CA GLU A 92 -30.58 -19.36 -2.44
C GLU A 92 -30.02 -19.83 -1.08
N ASP A 93 -30.90 -20.06 -0.12
CA ASP A 93 -30.63 -20.83 1.09
C ASP A 93 -31.41 -22.15 1.06
N ASN A 94 -31.39 -22.92 2.16
CA ASN A 94 -32.07 -24.18 2.27
C ASN A 94 -33.62 -24.07 2.31
N LYS A 95 -34.21 -22.87 2.28
CA LYS A 95 -35.65 -22.63 2.44
C LYS A 95 -36.26 -21.86 1.27
N GLU A 96 -35.56 -20.90 0.68
CA GLU A 96 -36.09 -19.99 -0.32
C GLU A 96 -35.06 -19.63 -1.38
N SER A 97 -35.56 -19.19 -2.55
CA SER A 97 -34.77 -18.66 -3.66
C SER A 97 -35.37 -17.32 -4.07
N LEU A 98 -34.57 -16.23 -3.98
CA LEU A 98 -35.01 -14.88 -4.25
C LEU A 98 -34.13 -14.19 -5.31
N CYS A 99 -34.73 -13.27 -6.07
CA CYS A 99 -34.04 -12.38 -6.97
C CYS A 99 -33.65 -11.11 -6.21
N PHE A 100 -32.39 -10.69 -6.35
CA PHE A 100 -31.87 -9.46 -5.75
C PHE A 100 -31.59 -8.42 -6.85
N LEU A 101 -32.32 -7.32 -6.80
CA LEU A 101 -32.26 -6.16 -7.70
C LEU A 101 -31.88 -4.90 -6.91
N GLU A 102 -31.76 -3.73 -7.57
CA GLU A 102 -31.47 -2.45 -6.89
C GLU A 102 -32.52 -2.10 -5.81
N ASP A 103 -33.80 -2.43 -6.04
CA ASP A 103 -34.87 -2.18 -5.08
C ASP A 103 -34.96 -3.25 -3.97
N GLY A 104 -34.11 -4.29 -4.01
CA GLY A 104 -34.06 -5.32 -2.97
C GLY A 104 -34.45 -6.73 -3.46
N LEU A 105 -34.92 -7.53 -2.50
CA LEU A 105 -35.21 -8.97 -2.70
C LEU A 105 -36.68 -9.19 -3.03
N ILE A 106 -36.95 -9.89 -4.13
CA ILE A 106 -38.27 -10.28 -4.57
C ILE A 106 -38.30 -11.75 -5.04
N SER A 107 -39.49 -12.37 -5.07
CA SER A 107 -39.63 -13.68 -5.65
C SER A 107 -39.55 -13.66 -7.19
N LYS A 108 -39.29 -14.79 -7.81
CA LYS A 108 -39.34 -14.92 -9.27
C LYS A 108 -40.70 -14.60 -9.87
N GLU A 109 -41.77 -14.87 -9.14
CA GLU A 109 -43.13 -14.57 -9.57
C GLU A 109 -43.39 -13.05 -9.56
N GLU A 110 -42.96 -12.37 -8.50
CA GLU A 110 -43.04 -10.90 -8.44
C GLU A 110 -42.23 -10.27 -9.56
N LEU A 111 -40.99 -10.75 -9.82
CA LEU A 111 -40.14 -10.23 -10.90
C LEU A 111 -40.85 -10.29 -12.28
N LYS A 112 -41.53 -11.43 -12.57
CA LYS A 112 -42.27 -11.59 -13.84
C LYS A 112 -43.45 -10.64 -14.00
N ASN A 113 -44.02 -10.17 -12.88
CA ASN A 113 -45.18 -9.30 -12.85
C ASN A 113 -44.80 -7.79 -12.84
N LEU A 114 -43.51 -7.47 -12.67
CA LEU A 114 -43.05 -6.09 -12.70
C LEU A 114 -42.97 -5.58 -14.14
N MET A 115 -43.57 -4.41 -14.39
CA MET A 115 -43.52 -3.75 -15.70
C MET A 115 -42.11 -3.21 -16.00
N LEU A 116 -41.44 -2.65 -14.99
CA LEU A 116 -40.09 -2.07 -15.09
C LEU A 116 -39.26 -2.49 -13.86
N PRO A 117 -38.63 -3.68 -13.89
CA PRO A 117 -37.74 -4.08 -12.79
C PRO A 117 -36.47 -3.22 -12.74
N SER A 118 -36.06 -2.84 -11.53
CA SER A 118 -34.84 -2.08 -11.26
C SER A 118 -33.62 -3.00 -11.23
N TYR A 119 -33.18 -3.43 -12.40
CA TYR A 119 -31.97 -4.23 -12.55
C TYR A 119 -30.72 -3.40 -12.26
N PHE A 120 -29.64 -4.03 -11.80
CA PHE A 120 -28.31 -3.44 -11.80
C PHE A 120 -27.83 -3.22 -13.24
N VAL A 121 -27.13 -2.10 -13.47
CA VAL A 121 -26.67 -1.74 -14.82
C VAL A 121 -25.22 -1.28 -14.76
N MET A 122 -24.41 -1.81 -15.67
CA MET A 122 -23.14 -1.23 -16.10
C MET A 122 -23.38 -0.56 -17.46
N PRO A 123 -23.46 0.78 -17.52
CA PRO A 123 -23.94 1.48 -18.71
C PRO A 123 -23.04 1.31 -19.93
N TRP A 124 -21.72 1.43 -19.70
CA TRP A 124 -20.70 1.27 -20.75
C TRP A 124 -19.32 1.03 -20.14
N LEU A 125 -18.59 0.05 -20.66
CA LEU A 125 -17.23 -0.26 -20.26
C LEU A 125 -16.25 0.52 -21.15
N ASN A 126 -15.83 1.70 -20.68
CA ASN A 126 -14.84 2.53 -21.37
C ASN A 126 -13.43 2.08 -20.97
N SER A 127 -12.51 2.09 -21.93
CA SER A 127 -11.10 1.83 -21.65
C SER A 127 -10.47 2.89 -20.74
N SER A 128 -10.99 4.12 -20.77
CA SER A 128 -10.56 5.22 -19.89
C SER A 128 -10.96 5.05 -18.42
N ASP A 129 -11.93 4.17 -18.13
CA ASP A 129 -12.45 3.94 -16.79
C ASP A 129 -11.77 2.73 -16.11
N VAL A 130 -10.86 2.07 -16.83
CA VAL A 130 -10.05 0.98 -16.27
C VAL A 130 -8.98 1.57 -15.36
N ASN A 131 -8.95 1.14 -14.10
CA ASN A 131 -7.86 1.51 -13.20
C ASN A 131 -6.56 0.84 -13.66
N VAL A 132 -5.58 1.63 -14.08
CA VAL A 132 -4.28 1.16 -14.56
C VAL A 132 -3.20 1.57 -13.60
N THR A 133 -2.56 0.59 -12.97
CA THR A 133 -1.37 0.79 -12.13
C THR A 133 -0.10 0.41 -12.88
N PRO A 134 1.07 1.00 -12.58
CA PRO A 134 2.31 0.67 -13.26
C PRO A 134 2.70 -0.81 -13.00
N LYS A 135 2.82 -1.60 -14.06
CA LYS A 135 3.05 -3.06 -13.98
C LYS A 135 4.36 -3.43 -13.27
N TRP A 136 5.39 -2.59 -13.38
CA TRP A 136 6.69 -2.85 -12.78
C TRP A 136 6.65 -2.86 -11.24
N VAL A 137 5.65 -2.23 -10.62
CA VAL A 137 5.52 -2.09 -9.16
C VAL A 137 5.41 -3.46 -8.48
N GLN A 138 4.61 -4.38 -9.03
CA GLN A 138 4.44 -5.72 -8.46
C GLN A 138 5.74 -6.53 -8.40
N ASP A 139 6.72 -6.18 -9.26
CA ASP A 139 8.03 -6.83 -9.32
C ASP A 139 9.07 -6.15 -8.43
N THR A 140 8.70 -5.07 -7.75
CA THR A 140 9.62 -4.26 -6.96
C THR A 140 9.62 -4.68 -5.50
N VAL A 141 10.83 -4.84 -4.97
CA VAL A 141 11.12 -4.96 -3.54
C VAL A 141 11.71 -3.62 -3.09
N TRP A 142 10.96 -2.92 -2.25
CA TRP A 142 11.31 -1.59 -1.79
C TRP A 142 12.16 -1.62 -0.52
N TYR A 143 13.05 -0.64 -0.42
CA TYR A 143 13.84 -0.35 0.76
C TYR A 143 13.69 1.12 1.13
N GLN A 144 13.06 1.41 2.28
CA GLN A 144 12.86 2.77 2.76
C GLN A 144 14.11 3.29 3.44
N ILE A 145 14.55 4.49 3.07
CA ILE A 145 15.76 5.15 3.60
C ILE A 145 15.39 6.44 4.33
N PHE A 146 15.83 6.58 5.58
CA PHE A 146 15.86 7.84 6.32
C PHE A 146 17.26 8.45 6.18
N PRO A 147 17.46 9.48 5.33
CA PRO A 147 18.80 9.89 4.88
C PRO A 147 19.78 10.20 6.00
N ASP A 148 19.39 11.04 6.97
CA ASP A 148 20.27 11.47 8.09
C ASP A 148 20.85 10.30 8.90
N ARG A 149 20.25 9.10 8.84
CA ARG A 149 20.60 7.94 9.68
C ARG A 149 21.10 6.73 8.87
N PHE A 150 21.13 6.84 7.55
CA PHE A 150 21.49 5.70 6.69
C PHE A 150 23.00 5.60 6.49
N CYS A 151 23.65 6.60 5.89
CA CYS A 151 25.09 6.62 5.68
C CYS A 151 25.60 8.04 5.48
N ASN A 152 26.68 8.42 6.19
CA ASN A 152 27.36 9.71 6.02
C ASN A 152 28.48 9.55 4.97
N GLY A 153 28.18 9.90 3.73
CA GLY A 153 29.12 9.76 2.61
C GLY A 153 30.01 10.98 2.39
N ASN A 154 29.57 12.17 2.83
CA ASN A 154 30.35 13.40 2.70
C ASN A 154 30.34 14.25 3.97
N PRO A 155 31.23 13.97 4.93
CA PRO A 155 31.28 14.71 6.20
C PRO A 155 31.49 16.22 6.08
N SER A 156 31.91 16.73 4.91
CA SER A 156 32.16 18.16 4.70
C SER A 156 30.88 19.01 4.62
N ILE A 157 29.73 18.38 4.38
CA ILE A 157 28.42 19.04 4.32
C ILE A 157 27.58 18.84 5.58
N ASN A 158 28.13 18.17 6.59
CA ASN A 158 27.42 17.95 7.85
C ASN A 158 26.96 19.26 8.50
N PRO A 159 25.78 19.26 9.18
CA PRO A 159 25.38 20.40 10.01
C PRO A 159 26.42 20.72 11.10
N GLU A 160 26.50 22.00 11.51
CA GLU A 160 27.47 22.46 12.53
C GLU A 160 27.39 21.66 13.85
N HIS A 161 26.19 21.21 14.23
CA HIS A 161 25.94 20.45 15.45
C HIS A 161 25.74 18.94 15.19
N CYS A 162 26.31 18.43 14.10
CA CYS A 162 26.23 17.01 13.76
C CYS A 162 26.88 16.16 14.84
N LYS A 163 26.14 15.18 15.34
CA LYS A 163 26.66 14.21 16.29
C LYS A 163 27.53 13.16 15.62
N LYS A 164 28.43 12.58 16.40
CA LYS A 164 29.22 11.46 15.93
C LYS A 164 28.31 10.29 15.61
N TRP A 165 28.53 9.64 14.46
CA TRP A 165 27.83 8.40 14.09
C TRP A 165 27.93 7.36 15.18
N GLN A 166 26.80 6.84 15.64
CA GLN A 166 26.78 5.93 16.79
C GLN A 166 25.65 4.92 16.71
N LYS A 167 25.84 3.81 17.42
CA LYS A 167 24.79 2.85 17.75
C LYS A 167 24.01 3.32 18.98
N GLY A 168 22.74 3.03 19.04
CA GLY A 168 21.91 3.27 20.23
C GLY A 168 20.88 4.35 20.04
N LYS A 169 20.30 4.81 21.15
CA LYS A 169 19.19 5.77 21.14
C LYS A 169 19.62 7.11 20.56
N VAL A 170 18.72 7.69 19.79
CA VAL A 170 18.89 8.98 19.13
C VAL A 170 17.87 9.98 19.66
N GLY A 171 18.21 11.27 19.68
CA GLY A 171 17.30 12.34 20.05
C GLY A 171 16.49 12.84 18.85
N LEU A 172 15.34 13.44 19.14
CA LEU A 172 14.42 13.97 18.11
C LEU A 172 15.11 15.02 17.20
N TRP A 173 15.96 15.86 17.79
CA TRP A 173 16.63 16.97 17.11
C TRP A 173 18.07 16.66 16.71
N ASP A 174 18.51 15.42 16.86
CA ASP A 174 19.89 15.03 16.59
C ASP A 174 20.14 14.85 15.09
N PHE A 175 21.18 15.45 14.57
CA PHE A 175 21.71 15.20 13.23
C PHE A 175 22.91 14.26 13.32
N TYR A 176 23.00 13.32 12.37
CA TYR A 176 24.12 12.37 12.27
C TYR A 176 24.85 12.46 10.93
N GLY A 177 24.35 13.31 10.01
CA GLY A 177 25.03 13.66 8.77
C GLY A 177 24.94 12.61 7.67
N GLY A 178 23.98 11.68 7.74
CA GLY A 178 23.68 10.84 6.59
C GLY A 178 23.19 11.70 5.42
N ASP A 179 23.56 11.33 4.19
CA ASP A 179 23.41 12.15 3.01
C ASP A 179 23.19 11.33 1.72
N ILE A 180 22.99 12.01 0.59
CA ILE A 180 22.81 11.39 -0.72
C ILE A 180 24.09 10.72 -1.23
N TYR A 181 25.27 11.23 -0.85
CA TYR A 181 26.55 10.58 -1.17
C TYR A 181 26.63 9.21 -0.52
N GLY A 182 26.21 9.09 0.74
CA GLY A 182 26.14 7.82 1.46
C GLY A 182 25.11 6.87 0.87
N ILE A 183 23.95 7.37 0.43
CA ILE A 183 22.96 6.55 -0.29
C ILE A 183 23.59 6.00 -1.58
N LYS A 184 24.25 6.86 -2.37
CA LYS A 184 24.94 6.47 -3.61
C LYS A 184 26.00 5.39 -3.35
N GLU A 185 26.79 5.55 -2.31
CA GLU A 185 27.83 4.59 -1.90
C GLU A 185 27.25 3.20 -1.61
N LYS A 186 26.07 3.13 -1.00
CA LYS A 186 25.43 1.88 -0.57
C LYS A 186 24.52 1.23 -1.63
N ILE A 187 24.38 1.79 -2.84
CA ILE A 187 23.64 1.16 -3.93
C ILE A 187 24.11 -0.29 -4.23
N PRO A 188 25.42 -0.61 -4.27
CA PRO A 188 25.88 -1.99 -4.46
C PRO A 188 25.43 -2.94 -3.34
N TYR A 189 25.41 -2.49 -2.08
CA TYR A 189 24.89 -3.25 -0.93
C TYR A 189 23.40 -3.57 -1.10
N LEU A 190 22.60 -2.57 -1.48
CA LEU A 190 21.17 -2.74 -1.71
C LEU A 190 20.90 -3.72 -2.86
N LYS A 191 21.68 -3.64 -3.93
CA LYS A 191 21.62 -4.58 -5.06
C LYS A 191 21.93 -6.02 -4.62
N ASP A 192 22.98 -6.21 -3.82
CA ASP A 192 23.38 -7.52 -3.29
C ASP A 192 22.31 -8.09 -2.34
N LEU A 193 21.63 -7.24 -1.59
CA LEU A 193 20.49 -7.61 -0.74
C LEU A 193 19.26 -8.06 -1.56
N GLY A 194 19.19 -7.75 -2.87
CA GLY A 194 18.05 -8.07 -3.74
C GLY A 194 17.02 -6.98 -3.82
N ILE A 195 17.34 -5.75 -3.41
CA ILE A 195 16.46 -4.57 -3.50
C ILE A 195 16.37 -4.11 -4.95
N THR A 196 15.16 -3.80 -5.40
CA THR A 196 14.85 -3.32 -6.75
C THR A 196 14.13 -1.97 -6.77
N GLY A 197 13.85 -1.39 -5.59
CA GLY A 197 13.35 -0.03 -5.45
C GLY A 197 13.79 0.59 -4.13
N ILE A 198 14.13 1.88 -4.13
CA ILE A 198 14.37 2.66 -2.91
C ILE A 198 13.31 3.75 -2.77
N TYR A 199 12.78 3.89 -1.55
CA TYR A 199 11.96 5.00 -1.14
C TYR A 199 12.75 5.87 -0.18
N ILE A 200 13.00 7.11 -0.56
CA ILE A 200 13.80 8.08 0.20
C ILE A 200 12.87 9.06 0.90
N ASN A 201 12.93 9.11 2.25
CA ASN A 201 12.24 10.12 3.03
C ASN A 201 12.64 11.54 2.59
N PRO A 202 11.93 12.62 3.00
CA PRO A 202 12.11 13.95 2.39
C PRO A 202 13.56 14.40 2.34
N ILE A 203 13.95 14.97 1.20
CA ILE A 203 15.32 15.46 0.94
C ILE A 203 15.39 16.96 0.72
N LEU A 204 14.26 17.65 0.69
CA LEU A 204 14.21 19.09 0.42
C LEU A 204 14.63 19.90 1.64
N LYS A 205 15.03 21.14 1.38
CA LYS A 205 15.56 22.03 2.40
C LYS A 205 14.60 22.23 3.57
N SER A 206 15.11 21.97 4.77
CA SER A 206 14.38 22.05 6.02
C SER A 206 15.32 22.16 7.21
N SER A 207 14.85 22.78 8.29
CA SER A 207 15.61 22.96 9.52
C SER A 207 15.73 21.71 10.39
N THR A 208 14.99 20.62 10.09
CA THR A 208 15.01 19.37 10.87
C THR A 208 15.75 18.22 10.16
N ASN A 209 16.10 17.19 10.91
CA ASN A 209 16.72 15.98 10.38
C ASN A 209 15.79 15.13 9.51
N HIS A 210 14.48 15.19 9.79
CA HIS A 210 13.44 14.41 9.07
C HIS A 210 12.90 15.14 7.82
N LYS A 211 13.13 16.43 7.68
CA LYS A 211 12.74 17.28 6.54
C LYS A 211 11.23 17.41 6.26
N TYR A 212 10.35 16.91 7.11
CA TYR A 212 8.89 17.05 6.94
C TYR A 212 8.37 18.48 7.15
N ASN A 213 9.12 19.39 7.75
CA ASN A 213 8.83 20.83 7.76
C ASN A 213 9.62 21.54 6.65
N THR A 214 9.22 21.32 5.40
CA THR A 214 9.92 21.82 4.21
C THR A 214 9.90 23.35 4.14
N ASP A 215 11.09 23.95 4.10
CA ASP A 215 11.28 25.40 4.04
C ASP A 215 11.54 25.91 2.61
N ASP A 216 11.89 25.02 1.68
CA ASP A 216 12.08 25.32 0.27
C ASP A 216 11.85 24.05 -0.57
N TYR A 217 10.84 24.06 -1.43
CA TYR A 217 10.48 22.91 -2.26
C TYR A 217 11.29 22.76 -3.56
N GLU A 218 12.10 23.78 -3.88
CA GLU A 218 12.86 23.80 -5.13
C GLU A 218 14.32 23.37 -4.96
N VAL A 219 14.78 23.27 -3.69
CA VAL A 219 16.18 23.03 -3.35
C VAL A 219 16.33 21.78 -2.49
N ILE A 220 17.21 20.86 -2.89
CA ILE A 220 17.65 19.77 -2.01
C ILE A 220 18.40 20.38 -0.82
N ASP A 221 18.19 19.82 0.37
CA ASP A 221 18.85 20.30 1.58
C ASP A 221 20.39 20.25 1.42
N PRO A 222 21.11 21.37 1.63
CA PRO A 222 22.57 21.39 1.47
C PRO A 222 23.33 20.39 2.34
N HIS A 223 22.74 19.95 3.47
CA HIS A 223 23.31 18.90 4.32
C HIS A 223 23.09 17.48 3.77
N PHE A 224 22.24 17.34 2.75
CA PHE A 224 22.04 16.07 2.04
C PHE A 224 22.76 16.05 0.68
N GLY A 225 23.06 17.19 0.11
CA GLY A 225 23.72 17.34 -1.18
C GLY A 225 23.07 18.37 -2.08
N ASP A 226 23.03 18.10 -3.38
CA ASP A 226 22.46 18.97 -4.40
C ASP A 226 21.82 18.16 -5.54
N ASP A 227 21.21 18.84 -6.50
CA ASP A 227 20.58 18.24 -7.69
C ASP A 227 21.55 17.35 -8.47
N LYS A 228 22.85 17.70 -8.51
CA LYS A 228 23.83 16.93 -9.27
C LYS A 228 24.06 15.55 -8.67
N ILE A 229 24.40 15.51 -7.37
CA ILE A 229 24.63 14.21 -6.70
C ILE A 229 23.37 13.36 -6.66
N PHE A 230 22.18 13.98 -6.55
CA PHE A 230 20.93 13.23 -6.58
C PHE A 230 20.68 12.58 -7.94
N LYS A 231 20.84 13.34 -9.05
CA LYS A 231 20.74 12.82 -10.42
C LYS A 231 21.73 11.67 -10.65
N GLU A 232 22.98 11.82 -10.21
CA GLU A 232 24.01 10.77 -10.29
C GLU A 232 23.60 9.51 -9.47
N THR A 233 22.95 9.70 -8.32
CA THR A 233 22.46 8.60 -7.48
C THR A 233 21.32 7.85 -8.15
N VAL A 234 20.36 8.56 -8.73
CA VAL A 234 19.25 7.98 -9.50
C VAL A 234 19.78 7.22 -10.72
N GLU A 235 20.72 7.79 -11.47
CA GLU A 235 21.35 7.12 -12.60
C GLU A 235 22.08 5.84 -12.19
N LEU A 236 22.79 5.85 -11.06
CA LEU A 236 23.47 4.68 -10.54
C LEU A 236 22.47 3.61 -10.08
N ALA A 237 21.39 4.02 -9.40
CA ALA A 237 20.30 3.13 -9.01
C ALA A 237 19.69 2.45 -10.23
N HIS A 238 19.33 3.20 -11.27
CA HIS A 238 18.78 2.65 -12.52
C HIS A 238 19.74 1.67 -13.22
N LYS A 239 21.04 1.97 -13.26
CA LYS A 239 22.07 1.06 -13.81
C LYS A 239 22.13 -0.27 -13.06
N ASN A 240 21.73 -0.28 -11.79
CA ASN A 240 21.66 -1.48 -10.95
C ASN A 240 20.26 -2.12 -10.95
N GLY A 241 19.31 -1.62 -11.75
CA GLY A 241 17.92 -2.09 -11.81
C GLY A 241 17.08 -1.71 -10.60
N ILE A 242 17.45 -0.63 -9.92
CA ILE A 242 16.75 -0.11 -8.72
C ILE A 242 15.97 1.14 -9.08
N LYS A 243 14.66 1.10 -8.84
CA LYS A 243 13.74 2.23 -8.98
C LYS A 243 13.90 3.23 -7.83
N VAL A 244 13.55 4.50 -8.06
CA VAL A 244 13.70 5.56 -7.03
C VAL A 244 12.37 6.28 -6.82
N MET A 245 11.91 6.32 -5.57
CA MET A 245 10.73 7.05 -5.13
C MET A 245 11.13 8.09 -4.07
N VAL A 246 10.58 9.30 -4.18
CA VAL A 246 10.81 10.41 -3.25
C VAL A 246 9.55 10.78 -2.48
N ASP A 247 9.71 11.51 -1.38
CA ASP A 247 8.63 11.96 -0.51
C ASP A 247 8.19 13.39 -0.85
N ALA A 248 6.88 13.61 -0.92
CA ALA A 248 6.23 14.89 -1.25
C ALA A 248 5.40 15.38 -0.06
N VAL A 249 5.88 16.40 0.64
CA VAL A 249 5.22 16.99 1.82
C VAL A 249 4.38 18.18 1.39
N PHE A 250 3.17 17.96 0.89
CA PHE A 250 2.31 19.01 0.32
C PHE A 250 1.08 19.35 1.16
N ASN A 251 0.86 18.65 2.27
CA ASN A 251 -0.17 19.00 3.24
C ASN A 251 0.14 20.30 3.99
N HIS A 252 1.42 20.56 4.27
CA HIS A 252 1.90 21.71 5.05
C HIS A 252 3.30 22.12 4.60
N SER A 253 3.71 23.32 4.90
CA SER A 253 5.11 23.75 4.77
C SER A 253 5.79 23.86 6.14
N GLY A 254 7.10 24.10 6.15
CA GLY A 254 7.80 24.56 7.34
C GLY A 254 7.40 26.01 7.70
N SER A 255 7.56 26.36 8.97
CA SER A 255 7.30 27.73 9.44
C SER A 255 8.35 28.74 8.95
N ASP A 256 9.48 28.24 8.44
CA ASP A 256 10.54 29.05 7.87
C ASP A 256 10.43 29.22 6.35
N HIS A 257 9.40 28.62 5.73
CA HIS A 257 9.12 28.81 4.31
C HIS A 257 8.88 30.28 3.97
N PRO A 258 9.50 30.84 2.92
CA PRO A 258 9.41 32.26 2.57
C PRO A 258 7.97 32.77 2.42
N PHE A 259 7.08 31.97 1.84
CA PHE A 259 5.67 32.35 1.64
C PHE A 259 4.91 32.45 2.97
N TRP A 260 5.17 31.53 3.92
CA TRP A 260 4.59 31.62 5.25
C TRP A 260 5.14 32.80 6.05
N LYS A 261 6.44 33.09 5.94
CA LYS A 261 7.02 34.30 6.54
C LYS A 261 6.42 35.58 5.99
N ASP A 262 6.10 35.62 4.72
CA ASP A 262 5.39 36.76 4.12
C ASP A 262 3.97 36.92 4.71
N VAL A 263 3.24 35.79 4.87
CA VAL A 263 1.92 35.78 5.54
C VAL A 263 2.00 36.28 6.98
N GLN A 264 2.99 35.82 7.74
CA GLN A 264 3.22 36.27 9.12
C GLN A 264 3.54 37.78 9.21
N LYS A 265 4.32 38.31 8.26
CA LYS A 265 4.75 39.70 8.24
C LYS A 265 3.67 40.63 7.74
N ASN A 266 3.00 40.30 6.65
CA ASN A 266 2.10 41.16 5.91
C ASN A 266 0.62 40.92 6.20
N GLY A 267 0.28 39.82 6.87
CA GLY A 267 -1.09 39.44 7.23
C GLY A 267 -2.03 39.41 6.01
N GLU A 268 -3.15 40.09 6.10
CA GLU A 268 -4.16 40.17 5.02
C GLU A 268 -3.62 40.80 3.71
N LYS A 269 -2.49 41.53 3.77
CA LYS A 269 -1.85 42.14 2.60
C LYS A 269 -0.86 41.19 1.91
N SER A 270 -0.58 40.03 2.46
CA SER A 270 0.29 39.04 1.84
C SER A 270 -0.33 38.53 0.55
N LYS A 271 0.46 38.44 -0.52
CA LYS A 271 0.04 37.78 -1.76
C LYS A 271 -0.15 36.26 -1.60
N TYR A 272 0.41 35.66 -0.54
CA TYR A 272 0.33 34.25 -0.22
C TYR A 272 -0.73 33.94 0.86
N LYS A 273 -1.56 34.90 1.29
CA LYS A 273 -2.54 34.68 2.36
C LYS A 273 -3.50 33.52 2.07
N ASP A 274 -3.89 33.36 0.81
CA ASP A 274 -4.83 32.32 0.35
C ASP A 274 -4.14 30.99 0.00
N TRP A 275 -2.80 30.92 0.10
CA TRP A 275 -2.01 29.71 -0.04
C TRP A 275 -2.05 28.83 1.21
N TYR A 276 -2.44 29.42 2.34
CA TYR A 276 -2.53 28.74 3.63
C TYR A 276 -3.94 28.79 4.19
N MET A 277 -4.27 27.83 5.03
CA MET A 277 -5.59 27.75 5.70
C MET A 277 -5.58 28.64 6.95
N VAL A 278 -5.75 29.96 6.77
CA VAL A 278 -5.75 30.97 7.84
C VAL A 278 -7.17 31.41 8.16
N ASN A 279 -7.53 31.41 9.45
CA ASN A 279 -8.85 31.81 9.93
C ASN A 279 -8.91 33.28 10.36
N LYS A 280 -7.82 33.82 10.92
CA LYS A 280 -7.74 35.22 11.37
C LYS A 280 -6.32 35.74 11.45
N PHE A 281 -6.15 37.03 11.24
CA PHE A 281 -4.90 37.77 11.35
C PHE A 281 -4.86 38.68 12.58
N PRO A 282 -3.65 39.01 13.10
CA PRO A 282 -2.35 38.48 12.70
C PRO A 282 -2.14 37.04 13.20
N VAL A 283 -1.33 36.25 12.46
CA VAL A 283 -0.91 34.93 12.92
C VAL A 283 0.30 35.05 13.84
N THR A 284 0.31 34.31 14.96
CA THR A 284 1.41 34.34 15.94
C THR A 284 2.33 33.14 15.79
N LYS A 285 3.58 33.29 16.21
CA LYS A 285 4.62 32.24 16.10
C LYS A 285 4.62 31.25 17.26
N SER A 286 4.03 31.60 18.38
CA SER A 286 4.07 30.82 19.63
C SER A 286 2.77 30.07 19.92
N GLY A 287 2.87 28.99 20.67
CA GLY A 287 1.73 28.17 21.08
C GLY A 287 1.36 27.08 20.04
N ASP A 288 0.13 26.64 20.10
CA ASP A 288 -0.44 25.68 19.14
C ASP A 288 -1.63 26.27 18.38
N THR A 289 -2.10 25.58 17.34
CA THR A 289 -3.16 26.08 16.47
C THR A 289 -4.56 25.82 16.99
N ARG A 290 -4.74 25.24 18.18
CA ARG A 290 -6.04 25.14 18.87
C ARG A 290 -6.59 26.51 19.25
N ASP A 291 -5.79 27.57 19.22
CA ASP A 291 -6.22 28.97 19.34
C ASP A 291 -7.02 29.46 18.10
N ASN A 292 -7.19 28.60 17.08
CA ASN A 292 -7.97 28.86 15.89
C ASN A 292 -7.53 30.06 15.05
N GLN A 293 -6.25 30.35 15.01
CA GLN A 293 -5.69 31.36 14.10
C GLN A 293 -5.53 30.82 12.67
N PHE A 294 -4.98 29.63 12.53
CA PHE A 294 -4.80 28.91 11.27
C PHE A 294 -4.77 27.40 11.51
N TYR A 295 -4.93 26.61 10.45
CA TYR A 295 -4.77 25.16 10.51
C TYR A 295 -3.30 24.75 10.35
N SER A 296 -2.94 23.62 10.94
CA SER A 296 -1.60 23.04 10.85
C SER A 296 -1.65 21.52 11.00
N PHE A 297 -0.58 20.85 10.63
CA PHE A 297 -0.40 19.45 10.97
C PHE A 297 -0.23 19.29 12.51
N ALA A 298 -0.93 18.32 13.10
CA ALA A 298 -0.84 17.97 14.52
C ALA A 298 -0.89 19.15 15.51
N PHE A 299 -1.61 20.21 15.17
CA PHE A 299 -1.74 21.45 15.96
C PHE A 299 -0.43 22.21 16.21
N THR A 300 0.65 21.85 15.54
CA THR A 300 1.94 22.56 15.67
C THR A 300 2.04 23.78 14.77
N LYS A 301 2.40 24.94 15.32
CA LYS A 301 2.63 26.16 14.53
C LYS A 301 3.85 26.09 13.61
N TYR A 302 4.66 25.03 13.71
CA TYR A 302 5.82 24.82 12.83
C TYR A 302 5.47 24.24 11.47
N MET A 303 4.24 23.72 11.29
CA MET A 303 3.79 23.06 10.06
C MET A 303 2.44 23.63 9.57
N PRO A 304 2.40 24.92 9.13
CA PRO A 304 1.17 25.56 8.67
C PRO A 304 0.60 24.86 7.45
N LYS A 305 -0.72 24.59 7.50
CA LYS A 305 -1.44 23.86 6.47
C LYS A 305 -1.57 24.66 5.19
N LEU A 306 -1.19 24.05 4.08
CA LEU A 306 -1.37 24.58 2.73
C LEU A 306 -2.83 24.47 2.29
N ASN A 307 -3.30 25.44 1.52
CA ASN A 307 -4.60 25.43 0.88
C ASN A 307 -4.51 24.74 -0.48
N THR A 308 -4.58 23.43 -0.48
CA THR A 308 -4.50 22.61 -1.70
C THR A 308 -5.73 22.71 -2.62
N ASN A 309 -6.71 23.58 -2.30
CA ASN A 309 -7.78 23.98 -3.23
C ASN A 309 -7.43 25.25 -4.04
N ASN A 310 -6.36 25.97 -3.65
CA ASN A 310 -5.94 27.17 -4.36
C ASN A 310 -5.27 26.79 -5.69
N PRO A 311 -5.73 27.31 -6.86
CA PRO A 311 -5.12 26.99 -8.15
C PRO A 311 -3.62 27.30 -8.25
N GLU A 312 -3.16 28.41 -7.65
CA GLU A 312 -1.73 28.77 -7.65
C GLU A 312 -0.89 27.75 -6.86
N VAL A 313 -1.44 27.19 -5.78
CA VAL A 313 -0.78 26.13 -5.00
C VAL A 313 -0.75 24.83 -5.81
N ILE A 314 -1.84 24.51 -6.51
CA ILE A 314 -1.92 23.34 -7.40
C ILE A 314 -0.85 23.44 -8.49
N ASP A 315 -0.78 24.57 -9.20
CA ASP A 315 0.17 24.79 -10.28
C ASP A 315 1.63 24.73 -9.78
N TYR A 316 1.92 25.37 -8.65
CA TYR A 316 3.26 25.40 -8.05
C TYR A 316 3.78 23.98 -7.74
N PHE A 317 3.00 23.16 -7.05
CA PHE A 317 3.44 21.80 -6.71
C PHE A 317 3.41 20.85 -7.91
N THR A 318 2.54 21.09 -8.88
CA THR A 318 2.55 20.37 -10.15
C THR A 318 3.86 20.57 -10.90
N ASP A 319 4.33 21.81 -10.99
CA ASP A 319 5.60 22.14 -11.65
C ASP A 319 6.81 21.53 -10.93
N ILE A 320 6.79 21.50 -9.60
CA ILE A 320 7.81 20.81 -8.80
C ILE A 320 7.84 19.32 -9.12
N CYS A 321 6.70 18.64 -9.10
CA CYS A 321 6.64 17.20 -9.43
C CYS A 321 7.08 16.94 -10.88
N LYS A 322 6.68 17.79 -11.83
CA LYS A 322 7.13 17.71 -13.23
C LYS A 322 8.66 17.79 -13.34
N LYS A 323 9.29 18.72 -12.59
CA LYS A 323 10.76 18.84 -12.51
C LYS A 323 11.38 17.53 -11.97
N TRP A 324 10.85 16.98 -10.90
CA TRP A 324 11.37 15.72 -10.34
C TRP A 324 11.32 14.56 -11.35
N ILE A 325 10.22 14.41 -12.09
CA ILE A 325 10.07 13.37 -13.11
C ILE A 325 11.00 13.63 -14.30
N THR A 326 11.07 14.87 -14.80
CA THR A 326 11.80 15.18 -16.03
C THR A 326 13.29 15.36 -15.84
N GLU A 327 13.73 15.93 -14.71
CA GLU A 327 15.12 16.21 -14.44
C GLU A 327 15.79 15.18 -13.54
N TRP A 328 15.15 14.77 -12.43
CA TRP A 328 15.72 13.78 -11.53
C TRP A 328 15.48 12.35 -12.02
N LYS A 329 14.51 12.16 -12.95
CA LYS A 329 14.15 10.84 -13.52
C LYS A 329 13.68 9.84 -12.47
N ILE A 330 12.97 10.30 -11.43
CA ILE A 330 12.39 9.42 -10.43
C ILE A 330 11.27 8.54 -11.01
N ASP A 331 11.02 7.41 -10.35
CA ASP A 331 10.02 6.42 -10.75
C ASP A 331 8.75 6.47 -9.91
N GLY A 332 8.77 7.14 -8.76
CA GLY A 332 7.59 7.25 -7.89
C GLY A 332 7.63 8.45 -6.97
N ILE A 333 6.46 8.80 -6.45
CA ILE A 333 6.25 9.86 -5.46
C ILE A 333 5.32 9.33 -4.36
N ARG A 334 5.76 9.44 -3.11
CA ARG A 334 4.92 9.20 -1.93
C ARG A 334 4.45 10.54 -1.38
N PHE A 335 3.16 10.68 -1.18
CA PHE A 335 2.54 11.89 -0.64
C PHE A 335 2.30 11.74 0.86
N ASP A 336 2.94 12.62 1.63
CA ASP A 336 2.83 12.73 3.08
C ASP A 336 1.44 13.24 3.49
N VAL A 337 0.86 12.69 4.55
CA VAL A 337 -0.47 13.08 5.08
C VAL A 337 -1.52 13.22 3.96
N ALA A 338 -1.53 12.28 3.03
CA ALA A 338 -2.30 12.37 1.79
C ALA A 338 -3.82 12.45 2.00
N ASN A 339 -4.31 11.92 3.12
CA ASN A 339 -5.73 11.98 3.50
C ASN A 339 -6.23 13.40 3.86
N GLU A 340 -5.33 14.35 4.08
CA GLU A 340 -5.68 15.75 4.37
C GLU A 340 -5.47 16.68 3.15
N VAL A 341 -4.95 16.17 2.05
CA VAL A 341 -4.79 16.90 0.79
C VAL A 341 -6.09 16.84 -0.02
N SER A 342 -6.45 17.90 -0.74
CA SER A 342 -7.71 17.92 -1.46
C SER A 342 -7.72 16.96 -2.65
N HIS A 343 -8.86 16.31 -2.89
CA HIS A 343 -9.07 15.45 -4.06
C HIS A 343 -8.87 16.21 -5.39
N THR A 344 -9.24 17.48 -5.46
CA THR A 344 -9.02 18.33 -6.64
C THR A 344 -7.53 18.45 -6.98
N PHE A 345 -6.70 18.66 -5.97
CA PHE A 345 -5.24 18.72 -6.12
C PHE A 345 -4.68 17.38 -6.60
N LEU A 346 -5.07 16.28 -5.94
CA LEU A 346 -4.56 14.94 -6.25
C LEU A 346 -4.95 14.51 -7.67
N LYS A 347 -6.21 14.74 -8.08
CA LYS A 347 -6.69 14.44 -9.45
C LYS A 347 -5.95 15.25 -10.51
N HIS A 348 -5.69 16.54 -10.23
CA HIS A 348 -4.91 17.38 -11.13
C HIS A 348 -3.48 16.85 -11.28
N LEU A 349 -2.81 16.57 -10.16
CA LEU A 349 -1.45 15.99 -10.18
C LEU A 349 -1.42 14.66 -10.93
N HIS A 350 -2.32 13.73 -10.61
CA HIS A 350 -2.40 12.44 -11.29
C HIS A 350 -2.45 12.63 -12.82
N LYS A 351 -3.39 13.44 -13.30
CA LYS A 351 -3.57 13.72 -14.73
C LYS A 351 -2.31 14.28 -15.38
N GLU A 352 -1.71 15.31 -14.76
CA GLU A 352 -0.56 16.01 -15.30
C GLU A 352 0.72 15.16 -15.28
N LEU A 353 0.92 14.39 -14.20
CA LEU A 353 2.12 13.58 -14.05
C LEU A 353 2.06 12.31 -14.91
N LYS A 354 0.90 11.64 -14.97
CA LYS A 354 0.70 10.47 -15.86
C LYS A 354 0.77 10.87 -17.35
N ALA A 355 0.47 12.10 -17.71
CA ALA A 355 0.68 12.59 -19.08
C ALA A 355 2.17 12.70 -19.46
N ILE A 356 3.06 12.94 -18.50
CA ILE A 356 4.52 12.98 -18.73
C ILE A 356 5.12 11.58 -18.69
N ASN A 357 4.74 10.80 -17.68
CA ASN A 357 5.20 9.43 -17.49
C ASN A 357 4.02 8.55 -17.04
N PRO A 358 3.39 7.78 -17.93
CA PRO A 358 2.28 6.90 -17.57
C PRO A 358 2.63 5.86 -16.49
N ASP A 359 3.92 5.50 -16.41
CA ASP A 359 4.45 4.52 -15.47
C ASP A 359 4.95 5.12 -14.16
N ILE A 360 4.77 6.43 -13.90
CA ILE A 360 5.10 7.01 -12.59
C ILE A 360 4.21 6.39 -11.50
N TYR A 361 4.82 5.94 -10.41
CA TYR A 361 4.09 5.35 -9.28
C TYR A 361 3.73 6.41 -8.24
N LEU A 362 2.42 6.61 -7.99
CA LEU A 362 1.91 7.61 -7.06
C LEU A 362 1.28 6.91 -5.87
N ILE A 363 1.82 7.13 -4.66
CA ILE A 363 1.28 6.52 -3.44
C ILE A 363 0.93 7.57 -2.39
N GLY A 364 -0.14 7.33 -1.63
CA GLY A 364 -0.54 8.16 -0.50
C GLY A 364 -0.19 7.53 0.85
N GLU A 365 0.23 8.33 1.81
CA GLU A 365 0.21 7.91 3.19
C GLU A 365 -1.20 8.06 3.74
N ILE A 366 -1.91 6.93 3.88
CA ILE A 366 -3.27 6.86 4.41
C ILE A 366 -3.37 5.60 5.27
N TRP A 367 -3.83 5.75 6.51
CA TRP A 367 -3.81 4.69 7.54
C TRP A 367 -5.15 3.99 7.74
N HIS A 368 -6.17 4.33 6.95
CA HIS A 368 -7.54 3.81 7.06
C HIS A 368 -8.08 3.34 5.70
N ASP A 369 -9.39 3.12 5.56
CA ASP A 369 -10.03 2.80 4.28
C ASP A 369 -9.74 3.91 3.26
N SER A 370 -9.16 3.52 2.15
CA SER A 370 -8.61 4.44 1.16
C SER A 370 -9.27 4.32 -0.21
N LEU A 371 -10.41 3.61 -0.32
CA LEU A 371 -11.05 3.39 -1.61
C LEU A 371 -11.27 4.69 -2.40
N GLN A 372 -11.67 5.78 -1.71
CA GLN A 372 -11.96 7.06 -2.37
C GLN A 372 -10.75 7.70 -3.08
N TRP A 373 -9.51 7.37 -2.68
CA TRP A 373 -8.27 7.83 -3.32
C TRP A 373 -7.71 6.85 -4.35
N LEU A 374 -8.30 5.64 -4.45
CA LEU A 374 -7.83 4.53 -5.28
C LEU A 374 -8.79 4.20 -6.43
N MET A 375 -9.58 5.19 -6.83
CA MET A 375 -10.58 5.05 -7.90
C MET A 375 -9.99 5.15 -9.32
N GLY A 376 -8.67 5.31 -9.46
CA GLY A 376 -7.95 5.36 -10.73
C GLY A 376 -7.57 6.76 -11.22
N ASP A 377 -7.90 7.81 -10.46
CA ASP A 377 -7.65 9.20 -10.83
C ASP A 377 -6.86 10.02 -9.79
N GLU A 378 -6.34 9.36 -8.73
CA GLU A 378 -5.52 9.99 -7.70
C GLU A 378 -4.25 9.18 -7.43
N PHE A 379 -4.34 8.09 -6.64
CA PHE A 379 -3.19 7.24 -6.32
C PHE A 379 -3.29 5.85 -6.98
N ASP A 380 -2.13 5.30 -7.31
CA ASP A 380 -2.00 3.88 -7.71
C ASP A 380 -2.08 2.96 -6.49
N SER A 381 -1.67 3.47 -5.32
CA SER A 381 -1.54 2.70 -4.09
C SER A 381 -1.49 3.59 -2.85
N ILE A 382 -1.46 2.95 -1.69
CA ILE A 382 -1.20 3.57 -0.38
C ILE A 382 -0.13 2.79 0.38
N MET A 383 0.40 3.38 1.45
CA MET A 383 1.16 2.65 2.48
C MET A 383 0.18 1.75 3.24
N ASN A 384 0.21 0.43 2.96
CA ASN A 384 -0.85 -0.52 3.33
C ASN A 384 -0.76 -1.01 4.78
N TYR A 385 -0.62 -0.10 5.74
CA TYR A 385 -0.64 -0.40 7.18
C TYR A 385 -1.87 -1.19 7.62
N PRO A 386 -3.10 -0.92 7.10
CA PRO A 386 -4.28 -1.65 7.55
C PRO A 386 -4.23 -3.16 7.29
N LEU A 387 -3.59 -3.62 6.20
CA LEU A 387 -3.40 -5.05 5.93
C LEU A 387 -2.32 -5.62 6.86
N THR A 388 -1.14 -5.00 6.87
CA THR A 388 0.05 -5.57 7.52
C THR A 388 -0.06 -5.54 9.04
N PHE A 389 -0.70 -4.55 9.62
CA PHE A 389 -0.94 -4.51 11.08
C PHE A 389 -1.87 -5.64 11.54
N GLY A 390 -2.92 -5.95 10.78
CA GLY A 390 -3.80 -7.08 11.12
C GLY A 390 -3.11 -8.44 10.94
N ILE A 391 -2.23 -8.58 9.95
CA ILE A 391 -1.39 -9.77 9.83
C ILE A 391 -0.46 -9.87 11.04
N ARG A 392 0.25 -8.80 11.40
CA ARG A 392 1.13 -8.77 12.57
C ARG A 392 0.39 -9.13 13.86
N GLU A 393 -0.82 -8.60 14.05
CA GLU A 393 -1.67 -8.90 15.22
C GLU A 393 -1.92 -10.40 15.39
N PHE A 394 -2.16 -11.12 14.30
CA PHE A 394 -2.32 -12.58 14.35
C PHE A 394 -1.07 -13.28 14.91
N PHE A 395 0.12 -12.93 14.42
CA PHE A 395 1.36 -13.57 14.87
C PHE A 395 1.72 -13.25 16.32
N LEU A 396 1.30 -12.08 16.81
CA LEU A 396 1.51 -11.67 18.21
C LEU A 396 0.46 -12.24 19.17
N ASN A 397 -0.76 -12.45 18.71
CA ASN A 397 -1.88 -12.94 19.52
C ASN A 397 -2.02 -14.47 19.43
N LYS A 398 -1.44 -15.18 20.38
CA LYS A 398 -1.45 -16.64 20.42
C LYS A 398 -2.86 -17.28 20.46
N ASN A 399 -3.87 -16.51 20.86
CA ASN A 399 -5.26 -16.99 20.94
C ASN A 399 -6.06 -16.79 19.65
N MET A 400 -5.51 -16.10 18.66
CA MET A 400 -6.19 -15.82 17.40
C MET A 400 -6.06 -17.01 16.45
N PRO A 401 -7.16 -17.65 15.98
CA PRO A 401 -7.07 -18.76 15.03
C PRO A 401 -6.70 -18.27 13.62
N SER A 402 -6.07 -19.13 12.82
CA SER A 402 -5.65 -18.85 11.43
C SER A 402 -6.80 -18.41 10.52
N GLU A 403 -8.02 -18.88 10.80
CA GLU A 403 -9.23 -18.41 10.13
C GLU A 403 -9.40 -16.87 10.22
N LYS A 404 -9.12 -16.27 11.40
CA LYS A 404 -9.21 -14.82 11.58
C LYS A 404 -8.17 -14.05 10.77
N LEU A 405 -6.96 -14.61 10.60
CA LEU A 405 -5.97 -14.06 9.69
C LEU A 405 -6.49 -14.04 8.26
N PHE A 406 -7.01 -15.16 7.77
CA PHE A 406 -7.55 -15.25 6.42
C PHE A 406 -8.76 -14.35 6.21
N GLN A 407 -9.67 -14.28 7.18
CA GLN A 407 -10.80 -13.34 7.16
C GLN A 407 -10.33 -11.88 7.06
N HIS A 408 -9.27 -11.52 7.80
CA HIS A 408 -8.66 -10.18 7.72
C HIS A 408 -8.07 -9.92 6.33
N ILE A 409 -7.27 -10.84 5.79
CA ILE A 409 -6.68 -10.72 4.44
C ILE A 409 -7.79 -10.59 3.40
N ASN A 410 -8.79 -11.48 3.41
CA ASN A 410 -9.92 -11.47 2.49
C ASN A 410 -10.67 -10.13 2.53
N ARG A 411 -10.94 -9.60 3.73
CA ARG A 411 -11.58 -8.30 3.91
C ARG A 411 -10.78 -7.19 3.24
N ARG A 412 -9.46 -7.14 3.47
CA ARG A 412 -8.59 -6.08 2.91
C ARG A 412 -8.46 -6.17 1.40
N LEU A 413 -8.32 -7.37 0.85
CA LEU A 413 -8.24 -7.56 -0.60
C LEU A 413 -9.54 -7.19 -1.32
N ASN A 414 -10.70 -7.38 -0.69
CA ASN A 414 -11.98 -6.99 -1.27
C ASN A 414 -12.36 -5.51 -1.08
N MET A 415 -11.55 -4.72 -0.36
CA MET A 415 -11.80 -3.28 -0.23
C MET A 415 -11.42 -2.49 -1.48
N TYR A 416 -10.49 -3.00 -2.30
CA TYR A 416 -9.92 -2.29 -3.43
C TYR A 416 -10.00 -3.11 -4.71
N TYR A 417 -9.69 -2.47 -5.83
CA TYR A 417 -9.61 -3.13 -7.13
C TYR A 417 -8.44 -4.12 -7.19
N ASP A 418 -8.57 -5.18 -7.97
CA ASP A 418 -7.50 -6.18 -8.12
C ASP A 418 -6.21 -5.54 -8.65
N GLN A 419 -6.31 -4.60 -9.61
CA GLN A 419 -5.17 -3.86 -10.14
C GLN A 419 -4.46 -3.04 -9.05
N THR A 420 -5.24 -2.39 -8.18
CA THR A 420 -4.71 -1.65 -7.03
C THR A 420 -4.04 -2.59 -6.03
N ASN A 421 -4.66 -3.73 -5.73
CA ASN A 421 -4.08 -4.73 -4.82
C ASN A 421 -2.73 -5.27 -5.32
N MET A 422 -2.54 -5.38 -6.65
CA MET A 422 -1.27 -5.78 -7.25
C MET A 422 -0.16 -4.72 -7.13
N ALA A 423 -0.54 -3.46 -6.95
CA ALA A 423 0.39 -2.35 -6.78
C ALA A 423 0.53 -1.87 -5.32
N MET A 424 -0.16 -2.51 -4.34
CA MET A 424 -0.15 -2.07 -2.94
C MET A 424 1.25 -2.07 -2.34
N PHE A 425 1.62 -0.96 -1.67
CA PHE A 425 2.88 -0.81 -0.97
C PHE A 425 2.77 -1.37 0.46
N ASN A 426 3.20 -2.63 0.63
CA ASN A 426 3.05 -3.39 1.88
C ASN A 426 4.28 -3.25 2.76
N LEU A 427 4.10 -2.86 4.03
CA LEU A 427 5.20 -2.67 4.98
C LEU A 427 4.74 -2.96 6.42
N TYR A 428 5.65 -3.41 7.29
CA TYR A 428 5.37 -3.58 8.72
C TYR A 428 5.85 -2.42 9.58
N ASP A 429 6.96 -1.84 9.21
CA ASP A 429 7.58 -0.74 9.94
C ASP A 429 8.06 0.37 9.00
N SER A 430 8.26 1.55 9.56
CA SER A 430 8.73 2.75 8.88
C SER A 430 9.41 3.69 9.87
N HIS A 431 9.74 4.89 9.43
CA HIS A 431 10.27 5.96 10.27
C HIS A 431 9.26 6.51 11.31
N ASP A 432 7.96 6.14 11.21
CA ASP A 432 6.89 6.58 12.12
C ASP A 432 6.40 5.50 13.07
N THR A 433 6.92 4.29 12.94
CA THR A 433 6.45 3.15 13.73
C THR A 433 7.58 2.51 14.52
N ILE A 434 7.22 1.70 15.51
CA ILE A 434 8.18 0.80 16.17
C ILE A 434 8.78 -0.18 15.15
N ARG A 435 10.06 -0.49 15.28
CA ARG A 435 10.75 -1.47 14.43
C ARG A 435 10.13 -2.86 14.53
N LEU A 436 10.08 -3.59 13.42
CA LEU A 436 9.46 -4.91 13.38
C LEU A 436 10.01 -5.87 14.42
N ILE A 437 11.33 -5.92 14.60
CA ILE A 437 11.96 -6.80 15.61
C ILE A 437 11.52 -6.47 17.04
N ASN A 438 11.29 -5.19 17.35
CA ASN A 438 10.78 -4.79 18.67
C ASN A 438 9.31 -5.20 18.86
N SER A 439 8.50 -5.19 17.78
CA SER A 439 7.11 -5.58 17.86
C SER A 439 6.89 -7.08 18.10
N VAL A 440 7.91 -7.89 17.87
CA VAL A 440 7.92 -9.34 18.11
C VAL A 440 8.79 -9.74 19.30
N ASP A 441 9.08 -8.82 20.22
CA ASP A 441 9.89 -9.04 21.42
C ASP A 441 11.23 -9.75 21.15
N PHE A 442 11.89 -9.35 20.05
CA PHE A 442 13.17 -9.91 19.57
C PHE A 442 13.12 -11.40 19.20
N ASN A 443 11.93 -11.96 18.96
CA ASN A 443 11.77 -13.33 18.48
C ASN A 443 12.05 -13.40 16.97
N LEU A 444 13.23 -13.88 16.58
CA LEU A 444 13.64 -13.99 15.18
C LEU A 444 12.78 -14.98 14.38
N ASP A 445 12.24 -16.03 14.99
CA ASP A 445 11.39 -16.98 14.26
C ASP A 445 10.09 -16.33 13.81
N ILE A 446 9.41 -15.59 14.70
CA ILE A 446 8.20 -14.81 14.35
C ILE A 446 8.56 -13.67 13.35
N TYR A 447 9.73 -13.06 13.52
CA TYR A 447 10.25 -12.06 12.60
C TYR A 447 10.36 -12.59 11.16
N TYR A 448 10.93 -13.79 10.98
CA TYR A 448 11.03 -14.43 9.67
C TYR A 448 9.66 -14.86 9.14
N GLN A 449 8.72 -15.30 9.98
CA GLN A 449 7.34 -15.58 9.57
C GLN A 449 6.69 -14.32 8.97
N LEU A 450 6.78 -13.18 9.67
CA LEU A 450 6.21 -11.91 9.20
C LEU A 450 6.88 -11.42 7.91
N LEU A 451 8.18 -11.52 7.77
CA LEU A 451 8.84 -11.19 6.52
C LEU A 451 8.41 -12.15 5.40
N THR A 452 8.35 -13.46 5.66
CA THR A 452 7.95 -14.44 4.64
C THR A 452 6.54 -14.17 4.11
N ILE A 453 5.57 -13.91 4.98
CA ILE A 453 4.22 -13.59 4.51
C ILE A 453 4.19 -12.26 3.73
N LEU A 454 4.94 -11.24 4.16
CA LEU A 454 5.07 -9.98 3.43
C LEU A 454 5.57 -10.19 1.98
N PHE A 455 6.57 -11.05 1.81
CA PHE A 455 7.20 -11.32 0.51
C PHE A 455 6.45 -12.34 -0.36
N THR A 456 5.49 -13.06 0.21
CA THR A 456 4.65 -14.04 -0.52
C THR A 456 3.21 -13.56 -0.73
N MET A 457 2.86 -12.37 -0.23
CA MET A 457 1.57 -11.72 -0.53
C MET A 457 1.63 -10.92 -1.83
N GLN A 458 0.48 -10.73 -2.48
CA GLN A 458 0.36 -9.80 -3.61
C GLN A 458 0.65 -8.36 -3.19
N GLY A 459 0.94 -7.48 -4.14
CA GLY A 459 1.40 -6.10 -3.91
C GLY A 459 2.93 -6.01 -3.96
N SER A 460 3.48 -4.94 -3.48
CA SER A 460 4.91 -4.60 -3.54
C SER A 460 5.47 -4.48 -2.12
N PRO A 461 6.32 -5.41 -1.65
CA PRO A 461 6.83 -5.40 -0.29
C PRO A 461 7.87 -4.29 -0.10
N CYS A 462 7.83 -3.66 1.08
CA CYS A 462 8.82 -2.69 1.53
C CYS A 462 9.39 -3.08 2.89
N ILE A 463 10.70 -3.02 3.01
CA ILE A 463 11.40 -3.07 4.30
C ILE A 463 12.02 -1.71 4.62
N TYR A 464 12.03 -1.36 5.89
CA TYR A 464 12.67 -0.15 6.39
C TYR A 464 14.17 -0.40 6.58
N TYR A 465 15.05 0.59 6.33
CA TYR A 465 16.50 0.39 6.46
C TYR A 465 16.86 -0.24 7.81
N GLY A 466 17.74 -1.23 7.78
CA GLY A 466 18.14 -1.99 8.97
C GLY A 466 17.23 -3.17 9.30
N THR A 467 16.12 -3.38 8.58
CA THR A 467 15.30 -4.59 8.75
C THR A 467 16.12 -5.84 8.41
N GLU A 468 17.00 -5.77 7.42
CA GLU A 468 17.87 -6.90 7.02
C GLU A 468 18.88 -7.36 8.09
N ILE A 469 19.06 -6.55 9.11
CA ILE A 469 19.93 -6.85 10.27
C ILE A 469 19.15 -6.92 11.58
N ALA A 470 17.81 -6.94 11.53
CA ALA A 470 16.93 -6.83 12.67
C ALA A 470 17.28 -5.64 13.59
N LEU A 471 17.58 -4.48 12.98
CA LEU A 471 17.92 -3.26 13.74
C LEU A 471 16.76 -2.90 14.66
N HIS A 472 17.05 -2.77 15.95
CA HIS A 472 16.05 -2.48 16.96
C HIS A 472 15.80 -0.97 17.14
N GLY A 473 14.61 -0.61 17.60
CA GLY A 473 14.21 0.76 17.93
C GLY A 473 12.75 0.84 18.32
N GLY A 474 12.45 1.59 19.38
CA GLY A 474 11.09 1.86 19.86
C GLY A 474 10.36 2.88 18.97
N PHE A 475 9.42 3.60 19.56
CA PHE A 475 8.73 4.70 18.87
C PHE A 475 9.69 5.83 18.50
N ASP A 476 9.26 6.67 17.53
CA ASP A 476 9.97 7.89 17.14
C ASP A 476 10.47 8.68 18.37
N PRO A 477 11.74 9.12 18.42
CA PRO A 477 12.78 9.02 17.38
C PRO A 477 13.59 7.71 17.41
N ASP A 478 13.37 6.79 18.35
CA ASP A 478 14.22 5.61 18.56
C ASP A 478 14.21 4.62 17.39
N CYS A 479 13.12 4.57 16.59
CA CYS A 479 13.06 3.79 15.35
C CYS A 479 14.03 4.29 14.25
N ARG A 480 14.58 5.52 14.41
CA ARG A 480 15.47 6.19 13.45
C ARG A 480 16.94 6.11 13.85
N ARG A 481 17.39 4.97 14.40
CA ARG A 481 18.79 4.73 14.77
C ARG A 481 19.68 4.67 13.54
N CYS A 482 20.95 5.06 13.70
CA CYS A 482 21.92 4.98 12.61
C CYS A 482 22.24 3.54 12.22
N MET A 483 22.46 3.33 10.92
CA MET A 483 22.96 2.04 10.42
C MET A 483 24.35 1.73 11.00
N PRO A 484 24.55 0.53 11.55
CA PRO A 484 25.84 0.13 12.14
C PRO A 484 26.79 -0.45 11.09
N TRP A 485 27.18 0.36 10.09
CA TRP A 485 27.97 -0.09 8.94
C TRP A 485 29.25 -0.83 9.33
N ASP A 486 29.99 -0.34 10.32
CA ASP A 486 31.22 -0.99 10.81
C ASP A 486 30.99 -2.43 11.30
N ASP A 487 29.81 -2.72 11.87
CA ASP A 487 29.49 -4.07 12.34
C ASP A 487 28.96 -4.95 11.22
N ILE A 488 28.23 -4.35 10.27
CA ILE A 488 27.80 -5.05 9.06
C ILE A 488 29.03 -5.54 8.29
N GLU A 489 30.01 -4.67 8.09
CA GLU A 489 31.28 -5.00 7.41
C GLU A 489 32.09 -6.07 8.17
N LYS A 490 32.04 -6.10 9.49
CA LYS A 490 32.64 -7.16 10.31
C LYS A 490 31.86 -8.48 10.29
N GLY A 491 30.68 -8.51 9.66
CA GLY A 491 29.82 -9.70 9.60
C GLY A 491 29.03 -9.99 10.86
N THR A 492 28.86 -9.02 11.78
CA THR A 492 28.12 -9.20 13.05
C THR A 492 26.69 -9.68 12.83
N TYR A 493 26.05 -9.26 11.73
CA TYR A 493 24.66 -9.58 11.39
C TYR A 493 24.53 -10.59 10.26
N LYS A 494 25.61 -11.27 9.86
CA LYS A 494 25.66 -12.10 8.66
C LYS A 494 24.51 -13.12 8.60
N ASP A 495 24.27 -13.86 9.68
CA ASP A 495 23.27 -14.94 9.70
C ASP A 495 21.85 -14.39 9.48
N ILE A 496 21.52 -13.24 10.10
CA ILE A 496 20.22 -12.59 9.94
C ILE A 496 20.09 -12.04 8.52
N THR A 497 21.14 -11.37 8.02
CA THR A 497 21.14 -10.78 6.68
C THR A 497 20.96 -11.85 5.60
N GLU A 498 21.64 -12.99 5.70
CA GLU A 498 21.51 -14.08 4.74
C GLU A 498 20.09 -14.68 4.76
N LYS A 499 19.49 -14.88 5.94
CA LYS A 499 18.09 -15.33 6.02
C LYS A 499 17.11 -14.32 5.39
N VAL A 500 17.30 -13.02 5.60
CA VAL A 500 16.47 -11.99 4.97
C VAL A 500 16.69 -11.96 3.46
N LYS A 501 17.92 -12.13 2.96
CA LYS A 501 18.22 -12.27 1.53
C LYS A 501 17.50 -13.48 0.91
N GLU A 502 17.49 -14.63 1.60
CA GLU A 502 16.74 -15.81 1.15
C GLU A 502 15.26 -15.50 1.00
N ILE A 503 14.64 -14.81 1.99
CA ILE A 503 13.23 -14.39 1.93
C ILE A 503 12.99 -13.40 0.77
N ILE A 504 13.86 -12.41 0.59
CA ILE A 504 13.79 -11.47 -0.55
C ILE A 504 13.88 -12.23 -1.88
N SER A 505 14.74 -13.25 -1.95
CA SER A 505 14.93 -14.05 -3.16
C SER A 505 13.69 -14.84 -3.57
N LEU A 506 12.82 -15.22 -2.62
CA LEU A 506 11.51 -15.82 -2.93
C LEU A 506 10.71 -14.90 -3.85
N ARG A 507 10.64 -13.62 -3.50
CA ARG A 507 9.91 -12.63 -4.29
C ARG A 507 10.53 -12.37 -5.66
N ASN A 508 11.84 -12.26 -5.70
CA ASN A 508 12.55 -11.94 -6.93
C ASN A 508 12.55 -13.10 -7.95
N ASN A 509 12.62 -14.33 -7.47
CA ASN A 509 12.85 -15.51 -8.33
C ASN A 509 11.57 -16.31 -8.63
N HIS A 510 10.46 -16.11 -7.87
CA HIS A 510 9.27 -16.93 -7.98
C HIS A 510 8.04 -16.10 -8.29
N ILE A 511 7.48 -16.26 -9.49
CA ILE A 511 6.32 -15.51 -9.97
C ILE A 511 5.06 -15.82 -9.15
N ALA A 512 4.92 -17.03 -8.64
CA ALA A 512 3.78 -17.42 -7.82
C ALA A 512 3.64 -16.55 -6.56
N THR A 513 4.75 -16.11 -5.95
CA THR A 513 4.71 -15.25 -4.75
C THR A 513 4.01 -13.91 -5.02
N LYS A 514 4.02 -13.44 -6.27
CA LYS A 514 3.41 -12.17 -6.72
C LYS A 514 1.94 -12.32 -7.13
N SER A 515 1.52 -13.56 -7.41
CA SER A 515 0.19 -13.87 -7.93
C SER A 515 -0.93 -13.45 -6.97
N PRO A 516 -2.06 -12.94 -7.45
CA PRO A 516 -3.26 -12.73 -6.64
C PRO A 516 -3.95 -14.05 -6.27
N ASN A 517 -3.64 -15.14 -6.96
CA ASN A 517 -4.29 -16.44 -6.76
C ASN A 517 -3.70 -17.14 -5.54
N MET A 518 -4.43 -17.09 -4.43
CA MET A 518 -4.06 -17.71 -3.17
C MET A 518 -5.15 -18.67 -2.72
N GLU A 519 -4.82 -19.95 -2.62
CA GLU A 519 -5.65 -20.97 -2.02
C GLU A 519 -5.33 -21.08 -0.53
N GLN A 520 -6.31 -20.81 0.31
CA GLN A 520 -6.20 -20.92 1.77
C GLN A 520 -6.51 -22.35 2.19
N ILE A 521 -5.61 -22.99 2.92
CA ILE A 521 -5.76 -24.37 3.36
C ILE A 521 -6.23 -24.39 4.82
N ASN A 522 -7.35 -25.05 5.08
CA ASN A 522 -7.84 -25.27 6.42
C ASN A 522 -7.02 -26.37 7.12
N ASN A 523 -6.29 -26.00 8.15
CA ASN A 523 -5.53 -26.95 8.97
C ASN A 523 -6.31 -27.29 10.24
N PRO A 524 -6.38 -28.58 10.68
CA PRO A 524 -7.02 -28.97 11.94
C PRO A 524 -6.41 -28.27 13.17
N ASN A 525 -5.12 -27.98 13.14
CA ASN A 525 -4.49 -27.10 14.12
C ASN A 525 -4.74 -25.63 13.71
N ASN A 526 -5.62 -24.96 14.41
CA ASN A 526 -6.02 -23.58 14.14
C ASN A 526 -4.92 -22.53 14.35
N ARG A 527 -3.72 -22.93 14.76
CA ARG A 527 -2.53 -22.07 14.84
C ARG A 527 -1.52 -22.36 13.73
N VAL A 528 -1.84 -23.26 12.80
CA VAL A 528 -1.06 -23.46 11.58
C VAL A 528 -1.68 -22.62 10.47
N VAL A 529 -0.87 -21.79 9.83
CA VAL A 529 -1.26 -21.02 8.64
C VAL A 529 -0.68 -21.71 7.42
N GLU A 530 -1.54 -22.04 6.49
CA GLU A 530 -1.15 -22.79 5.31
C GLU A 530 -1.88 -22.26 4.07
N TYR A 531 -1.13 -21.96 3.02
CA TYR A 531 -1.71 -21.52 1.74
C TYR A 531 -0.83 -21.88 0.56
N ILE A 532 -1.45 -21.95 -0.62
CA ILE A 532 -0.77 -22.16 -1.89
C ILE A 532 -0.91 -20.89 -2.73
N LYS A 533 0.18 -20.45 -3.32
CA LYS A 533 0.23 -19.39 -4.32
C LYS A 533 0.34 -20.04 -5.70
N HIS A 534 -0.66 -19.80 -6.55
CA HIS A 534 -0.74 -20.37 -7.89
C HIS A 534 -0.28 -19.38 -8.95
N SER A 535 0.47 -19.86 -9.93
CA SER A 535 0.75 -19.18 -11.19
C SER A 535 0.70 -20.16 -12.36
N ASP A 536 0.82 -19.66 -13.58
CA ASP A 536 0.77 -20.51 -14.78
C ASP A 536 1.88 -21.58 -14.80
N ASN A 537 3.04 -21.26 -14.22
CA ASN A 537 4.26 -22.07 -14.36
C ASN A 537 4.72 -22.74 -13.05
N GLU A 538 4.22 -22.32 -11.92
CA GLU A 538 4.63 -22.86 -10.62
C GLU A 538 3.55 -22.63 -9.56
N ASP A 539 3.48 -23.56 -8.63
CA ASP A 539 2.69 -23.46 -7.41
C ASP A 539 3.61 -23.58 -6.20
N ILE A 540 3.49 -22.62 -5.28
CA ILE A 540 4.32 -22.53 -4.08
C ILE A 540 3.44 -22.67 -2.86
N LYS A 541 3.79 -23.61 -1.98
CA LYS A 541 3.13 -23.82 -0.70
C LYS A 541 3.92 -23.14 0.42
N VAL A 542 3.20 -22.45 1.29
CA VAL A 542 3.73 -21.73 2.45
C VAL A 542 3.07 -22.26 3.71
N ILE A 543 3.86 -22.60 4.71
CA ILE A 543 3.41 -23.10 6.01
C ILE A 543 4.09 -22.30 7.12
N PHE A 544 3.29 -21.76 8.04
CA PHE A 544 3.75 -21.20 9.31
C PHE A 544 3.20 -22.01 10.45
N ASN A 545 4.07 -22.60 11.26
CA ASN A 545 3.67 -23.21 12.51
C ASN A 545 3.66 -22.14 13.61
N CYS A 546 2.52 -21.58 13.92
CA CYS A 546 2.34 -20.61 15.01
C CYS A 546 1.82 -21.28 16.29
N SER A 547 1.86 -22.63 16.38
CA SER A 547 1.48 -23.39 17.56
C SER A 547 2.67 -23.54 18.54
N GLU A 548 2.39 -24.02 19.75
CA GLU A 548 3.39 -24.21 20.82
C GLU A 548 4.10 -25.57 20.77
N SER A 549 3.93 -26.32 19.68
CA SER A 549 4.56 -27.63 19.49
C SER A 549 4.95 -27.85 18.04
N PRO A 550 5.95 -28.68 17.76
CA PRO A 550 6.28 -29.09 16.40
C PRO A 550 5.08 -29.76 15.70
N ILE A 551 5.04 -29.63 14.38
CA ILE A 551 4.06 -30.30 13.51
C ILE A 551 4.77 -31.16 12.47
N ASP A 552 4.16 -32.25 12.08
CA ASP A 552 4.66 -33.12 11.01
C ASP A 552 4.28 -32.52 9.64
N VAL A 553 5.25 -32.44 8.74
CA VAL A 553 5.05 -32.02 7.35
C VAL A 553 5.81 -32.99 6.45
N GLU A 554 5.08 -33.93 5.90
CA GLU A 554 5.65 -34.99 5.06
C GLU A 554 5.65 -34.62 3.55
N ASN A 555 6.43 -35.36 2.77
CA ASN A 555 6.48 -35.26 1.30
C ASN A 555 6.89 -33.86 0.81
N VAL A 556 7.90 -33.26 1.44
CA VAL A 556 8.43 -31.96 1.07
C VAL A 556 9.64 -32.14 0.15
N ASP A 557 9.47 -31.71 -1.08
CA ASP A 557 10.54 -31.60 -2.07
C ASP A 557 10.72 -30.13 -2.49
N ASN A 558 11.85 -29.79 -3.09
CA ASN A 558 12.11 -28.47 -3.66
C ASN A 558 11.88 -27.31 -2.66
N ILE A 559 12.51 -27.40 -1.47
CA ILE A 559 12.46 -26.35 -0.46
C ILE A 559 13.09 -25.06 -1.02
N LEU A 560 12.35 -23.95 -0.92
CA LEU A 560 12.76 -22.61 -1.34
C LEU A 560 13.25 -21.77 -0.17
N PHE A 561 12.64 -21.96 0.99
CA PHE A 561 13.03 -21.33 2.25
C PHE A 561 12.56 -22.18 3.43
N GLU A 562 13.40 -22.29 4.43
CA GLU A 562 13.02 -22.93 5.69
C GLU A 562 13.61 -22.17 6.89
N ASN A 563 12.87 -22.21 7.98
CA ASN A 563 13.36 -21.84 9.31
C ASN A 563 12.82 -22.84 10.32
N GLY A 564 13.68 -23.81 10.67
CA GLY A 564 13.36 -24.84 11.65
C GLY A 564 12.53 -26.03 11.12
N TYR A 565 12.77 -26.44 9.89
CA TYR A 565 12.28 -27.68 9.33
C TYR A 565 13.41 -28.71 9.24
N SER A 566 13.22 -29.89 9.82
CA SER A 566 14.11 -31.04 9.71
C SER A 566 13.36 -32.34 10.00
N ASP A 567 13.81 -33.44 9.43
CA ASP A 567 13.27 -34.77 9.70
C ASP A 567 11.73 -34.85 9.60
N ASN A 568 11.16 -34.23 8.56
CA ASN A 568 9.71 -34.09 8.34
C ASN A 568 8.95 -33.37 9.49
N SER A 569 9.64 -32.59 10.28
CA SER A 569 9.04 -31.84 11.40
C SER A 569 9.36 -30.34 11.28
N LEU A 570 8.34 -29.51 11.45
CA LEU A 570 8.46 -28.05 11.50
C LEU A 570 8.29 -27.59 12.95
N LYS A 571 9.34 -27.00 13.53
CA LYS A 571 9.34 -26.55 14.92
C LYS A 571 8.29 -25.49 15.22
N GLU A 572 8.05 -25.21 16.52
CA GLU A 572 7.31 -24.04 17.00
C GLU A 572 7.86 -22.75 16.36
N ASN A 573 6.98 -21.87 15.89
CA ASN A 573 7.29 -20.64 15.14
C ASN A 573 8.13 -20.89 13.87
N GLY A 574 8.13 -22.11 13.36
CA GLY A 574 8.84 -22.48 12.14
C GLY A 574 8.15 -21.96 10.87
N THR A 575 8.94 -21.81 9.82
CA THR A 575 8.49 -21.40 8.48
C THR A 575 8.99 -22.38 7.44
N LEU A 576 8.12 -22.76 6.51
CA LEU A 576 8.48 -23.63 5.38
C LEU A 576 7.84 -23.11 4.10
N VAL A 577 8.65 -22.94 3.06
CA VAL A 577 8.21 -22.56 1.71
C VAL A 577 8.80 -23.53 0.71
N TYR A 578 7.99 -24.16 -0.09
CA TYR A 578 8.45 -25.14 -1.08
C TYR A 578 7.59 -25.14 -2.33
N LYS A 579 8.17 -25.61 -3.43
CA LYS A 579 7.50 -25.71 -4.72
C LYS A 579 6.80 -27.06 -4.84
N ILE A 580 5.51 -27.04 -5.22
CA ILE A 580 4.69 -28.25 -5.42
C ILE A 580 4.40 -28.55 -6.89
N LYS A 581 4.67 -27.59 -7.77
CA LYS A 581 4.55 -27.73 -9.24
C LYS A 581 5.64 -26.93 -9.94
#